data_7d903c4aabe745ee4ddc3bd8e47d5e7e
#
_entry.id   7d903c4aabe745ee4ddc3bd8e47d5e7e
#
_cell.length_a   1.000
_cell.length_b   1.000
_cell.length_c   1.000
_cell.angle_alpha   90.00
_cell.angle_beta   90.00
_cell.angle_gamma   90.00
#
_symmetry.space_group_name_H-M   'P 1'
#
loop_
_entity.id
_entity.type
_entity.pdbx_description
1 polymer ?
#
loop_
_entity_poly.entity_id
_entity_poly.type
_entity_poly.pdbx_seq_one_letter_code
_entity_poly.pdbx_strand_id
1 'polypeptide(L)'
;MPIQAHNATSDVAALVRAAAAGDERAWSALVDRFSKLVWAIARNHRLGADDAAEVSQTTWLRLAEHIDRLQDPSKVGGWLATTARHESLRVLRAAGRQIPMGDDMPEPDQPAPAIDEELLRNERDRMLWQAFSRLPARDQALLRLLISDPMPSYEEIGAAMGMPVGSVGPTRARCLERLRREAEVVELATQ
;
A
#
# COMPACT_ATOMS: atom_id res chain seq x y z
N MET A 1 -8.34 15.84 -17.75
CA MET A 1 -7.98 14.86 -18.78
C MET A 1 -8.29 13.46 -18.27
N PRO A 2 -9.46 12.83 -18.53
CA PRO A 2 -9.84 11.52 -17.97
C PRO A 2 -9.59 10.33 -18.92
N ILE A 3 -8.83 10.46 -19.99
CA ILE A 3 -8.75 9.44 -21.05
C ILE A 3 -7.79 8.30 -20.70
N GLN A 4 -6.78 8.50 -19.85
CA GLN A 4 -5.80 7.48 -19.52
C GLN A 4 -6.29 6.42 -18.50
N ALA A 5 -7.18 6.78 -17.59
CA ALA A 5 -7.70 5.84 -16.60
C ALA A 5 -8.60 4.77 -17.22
N HIS A 6 -9.37 5.11 -18.25
CA HIS A 6 -10.30 4.18 -18.91
C HIS A 6 -9.58 3.10 -19.72
N ASN A 7 -8.47 3.43 -20.39
CA ASN A 7 -7.66 2.47 -21.15
C ASN A 7 -6.96 1.47 -20.22
N ALA A 8 -6.41 1.94 -19.09
CA ALA A 8 -5.70 1.08 -18.13
C ALA A 8 -6.63 0.05 -17.46
N THR A 9 -7.87 0.42 -17.20
CA THR A 9 -8.86 -0.47 -16.56
C THR A 9 -9.37 -1.54 -17.53
N SER A 10 -9.55 -1.18 -18.81
CA SER A 10 -9.94 -2.12 -19.87
C SER A 10 -8.85 -3.16 -20.13
N ASP A 11 -7.59 -2.76 -20.06
CA ASP A 11 -6.41 -3.60 -20.19
C ASP A 11 -6.31 -4.63 -19.05
N VAL A 12 -6.50 -4.21 -17.81
CA VAL A 12 -6.49 -5.11 -16.64
C VAL A 12 -7.57 -6.18 -16.73
N ALA A 13 -8.80 -5.82 -17.12
CA ALA A 13 -9.87 -6.79 -17.25
C ALA A 13 -9.59 -7.83 -18.35
N ALA A 14 -8.89 -7.43 -19.42
CA ALA A 14 -8.46 -8.36 -20.46
C ALA A 14 -7.38 -9.32 -19.94
N LEU A 15 -6.39 -8.82 -19.19
CA LEU A 15 -5.36 -9.64 -18.55
C LEU A 15 -5.97 -10.66 -17.59
N VAL A 16 -6.90 -10.25 -16.75
CA VAL A 16 -7.58 -11.15 -15.80
C VAL A 16 -8.30 -12.28 -16.52
N ARG A 17 -9.06 -11.96 -17.59
CA ARG A 17 -9.77 -12.98 -18.37
C ARG A 17 -8.82 -13.95 -19.08
N ALA A 18 -7.71 -13.45 -19.63
CA ALA A 18 -6.71 -14.29 -20.28
C ALA A 18 -6.00 -15.20 -19.25
N ALA A 19 -5.62 -14.66 -18.09
CA ALA A 19 -5.02 -15.44 -17.03
C ALA A 19 -5.97 -16.52 -16.48
N ALA A 20 -7.26 -16.21 -16.34
CA ALA A 20 -8.29 -17.18 -15.97
C ALA A 20 -8.46 -18.31 -17.02
N ALA A 21 -8.17 -18.02 -18.29
CA ALA A 21 -8.14 -19.00 -19.37
C ALA A 21 -6.82 -19.77 -19.45
N GLY A 22 -5.86 -19.56 -18.54
CA GLY A 22 -4.58 -20.27 -18.47
C GLY A 22 -3.43 -19.61 -19.23
N ASP A 23 -3.57 -18.35 -19.66
CA ASP A 23 -2.48 -17.61 -20.29
C ASP A 23 -1.43 -17.19 -19.25
N GLU A 24 -0.27 -17.86 -19.26
CA GLU A 24 0.85 -17.60 -18.34
C GLU A 24 1.44 -16.19 -18.51
N ARG A 25 1.41 -15.63 -19.72
CA ARG A 25 1.93 -14.27 -19.97
C ARG A 25 1.02 -13.23 -19.35
N ALA A 26 -0.29 -13.42 -19.46
CA ALA A 26 -1.26 -12.56 -18.81
C ALA A 26 -1.16 -12.65 -17.29
N TRP A 27 -0.92 -13.84 -16.73
CA TRP A 27 -0.65 -14.04 -15.31
C TRP A 27 0.61 -13.28 -14.86
N SER A 28 1.73 -13.45 -15.58
CA SER A 28 2.97 -12.73 -15.28
C SER A 28 2.80 -11.22 -15.31
N ALA A 29 2.05 -10.70 -16.30
CA ALA A 29 1.76 -9.27 -16.39
C ALA A 29 0.92 -8.74 -15.21
N LEU A 30 -0.02 -9.54 -14.68
CA LEU A 30 -0.76 -9.21 -13.45
C LEU A 30 0.17 -9.17 -12.24
N VAL A 31 1.06 -10.17 -12.11
CA VAL A 31 2.04 -10.21 -11.02
C VAL A 31 2.96 -9.01 -11.09
N ASP A 32 3.53 -8.69 -12.24
CA ASP A 32 4.42 -7.54 -12.44
C ASP A 32 3.73 -6.22 -12.08
N ARG A 33 2.47 -6.09 -12.44
CA ARG A 33 1.69 -4.87 -12.19
C ARG A 33 1.34 -4.66 -10.74
N PHE A 34 0.98 -5.71 -9.99
CA PHE A 34 0.40 -5.59 -8.65
C PHE A 34 1.29 -6.08 -7.51
N SER A 35 2.46 -6.70 -7.81
CA SER A 35 3.36 -7.22 -6.77
C SER A 35 3.82 -6.14 -5.79
N LYS A 36 4.19 -4.97 -6.30
CA LYS A 36 4.60 -3.82 -5.45
C LYS A 36 3.47 -3.35 -4.54
N LEU A 37 2.22 -3.32 -5.03
CA LEU A 37 1.04 -2.96 -4.24
C LEU A 37 0.83 -3.97 -3.10
N VAL A 38 0.79 -5.27 -3.42
CA VAL A 38 0.60 -6.34 -2.44
C VAL A 38 1.69 -6.30 -1.37
N TRP A 39 2.94 -6.16 -1.78
CA TRP A 39 4.08 -6.03 -0.89
C TRP A 39 4.01 -4.79 0.00
N ALA A 40 3.69 -3.63 -0.58
CA ALA A 40 3.56 -2.38 0.18
C ALA A 40 2.48 -2.47 1.24
N ILE A 41 1.35 -3.15 0.97
CA ILE A 41 0.28 -3.37 1.95
C ILE A 41 0.78 -4.20 3.12
N ALA A 42 1.44 -5.33 2.86
CA ALA A 42 2.01 -6.18 3.91
C ALA A 42 3.01 -5.40 4.78
N ARG A 43 3.92 -4.65 4.15
CA ARG A 43 4.90 -3.81 4.86
C ARG A 43 4.27 -2.67 5.65
N ASN A 44 3.17 -2.09 5.17
CA ASN A 44 2.41 -1.06 5.92
C ASN A 44 1.76 -1.61 7.20
N HIS A 45 1.49 -2.91 7.26
CA HIS A 45 1.09 -3.60 8.48
C HIS A 45 2.27 -3.97 9.39
N ARG A 46 3.49 -3.46 9.12
CA ARG A 46 4.71 -3.67 9.92
C ARG A 46 5.10 -5.13 10.03
N LEU A 47 4.77 -5.91 9.05
CA LEU A 47 5.25 -7.29 8.94
C LEU A 47 6.74 -7.30 8.57
N GLY A 48 7.49 -8.21 9.15
CA GLY A 48 8.86 -8.51 8.74
C GLY A 48 8.92 -8.93 7.27
N ALA A 49 10.12 -9.08 6.73
CA ALA A 49 10.29 -9.48 5.33
C ALA A 49 9.66 -10.86 5.06
N ASP A 50 9.87 -11.81 5.97
CA ASP A 50 9.37 -13.19 5.85
C ASP A 50 7.84 -13.24 5.92
N ASP A 51 7.24 -12.57 6.92
CA ASP A 51 5.78 -12.46 7.05
C ASP A 51 5.16 -11.78 5.82
N ALA A 52 5.82 -10.72 5.31
CA ALA A 52 5.35 -10.00 4.12
C ALA A 52 5.43 -10.88 2.85
N ALA A 53 6.45 -11.73 2.74
CA ALA A 53 6.57 -12.70 1.66
C ALA A 53 5.46 -13.76 1.75
N GLU A 54 5.16 -14.29 2.95
CA GLU A 54 4.04 -15.22 3.18
C GLU A 54 2.70 -14.60 2.79
N VAL A 55 2.43 -13.36 3.22
CA VAL A 55 1.21 -12.62 2.85
C VAL A 55 1.12 -12.45 1.34
N SER A 56 2.22 -12.08 0.69
CA SER A 56 2.26 -11.91 -0.77
C SER A 56 1.95 -13.23 -1.47
N GLN A 57 2.64 -14.31 -1.11
CA GLN A 57 2.42 -15.63 -1.69
C GLN A 57 0.97 -16.10 -1.49
N THR A 58 0.44 -15.97 -0.28
CA THR A 58 -0.94 -16.36 0.03
C THR A 58 -1.95 -15.54 -0.78
N THR A 59 -1.70 -14.24 -0.96
CA THR A 59 -2.57 -13.36 -1.76
C THR A 59 -2.64 -13.81 -3.21
N TRP A 60 -1.49 -14.14 -3.82
CA TRP A 60 -1.43 -14.64 -5.20
C TRP A 60 -2.05 -16.03 -5.35
N LEU A 61 -1.86 -16.92 -4.40
CA LEU A 61 -2.50 -18.23 -4.38
C LEU A 61 -4.02 -18.10 -4.35
N ARG A 62 -4.55 -17.24 -3.49
CA ARG A 62 -5.99 -16.96 -3.43
C ARG A 62 -6.53 -16.34 -4.72
N LEU A 63 -5.74 -15.50 -5.40
CA LEU A 63 -6.14 -15.03 -6.73
C LEU A 63 -6.24 -16.18 -7.72
N ALA A 64 -5.25 -17.08 -7.76
CA ALA A 64 -5.26 -18.24 -8.65
C ALA A 64 -6.49 -19.15 -8.42
N GLU A 65 -6.89 -19.31 -7.16
CA GLU A 65 -8.07 -20.11 -6.78
C GLU A 65 -9.41 -19.46 -7.12
N HIS A 66 -9.46 -18.13 -7.32
CA HIS A 66 -10.71 -17.39 -7.43
C HIS A 66 -10.81 -16.53 -8.68
N ILE A 67 -9.78 -16.50 -9.54
CA ILE A 67 -9.70 -15.59 -10.70
C ILE A 67 -10.87 -15.78 -11.68
N ASP A 68 -11.32 -17.01 -11.85
CA ASP A 68 -12.46 -17.40 -12.69
C ASP A 68 -13.84 -16.92 -12.15
N ARG A 69 -13.89 -16.58 -10.84
CA ARG A 69 -15.13 -16.20 -10.12
C ARG A 69 -15.19 -14.72 -9.81
N LEU A 70 -14.20 -13.92 -10.25
CA LEU A 70 -14.23 -12.48 -10.05
C LEU A 70 -15.41 -11.84 -10.78
N GLN A 71 -16.34 -11.23 -10.04
CA GLN A 71 -17.51 -10.57 -10.60
C GLN A 71 -17.15 -9.42 -11.53
N ASP A 72 -16.15 -8.65 -11.16
CA ASP A 72 -15.63 -7.53 -11.96
C ASP A 72 -14.10 -7.66 -12.11
N PRO A 73 -13.63 -8.24 -13.24
CA PRO A 73 -12.20 -8.39 -13.52
C PRO A 73 -11.42 -7.07 -13.50
N SER A 74 -12.06 -5.94 -13.78
CA SER A 74 -11.43 -4.64 -13.79
C SER A 74 -11.01 -4.17 -12.38
N LYS A 75 -11.61 -4.75 -11.33
CA LYS A 75 -11.36 -4.43 -9.91
C LYS A 75 -10.41 -5.40 -9.22
N VAL A 76 -9.66 -6.20 -9.96
CA VAL A 76 -8.71 -7.15 -9.38
C VAL A 76 -7.69 -6.49 -8.44
N GLY A 77 -7.25 -5.26 -8.74
CA GLY A 77 -6.34 -4.51 -7.86
C GLY A 77 -6.94 -4.22 -6.49
N GLY A 78 -8.21 -3.80 -6.44
CA GLY A 78 -8.96 -3.62 -5.18
C GLY A 78 -9.17 -4.95 -4.43
N TRP A 79 -9.45 -6.03 -5.16
CA TRP A 79 -9.58 -7.37 -4.58
C TRP A 79 -8.26 -7.84 -3.97
N LEU A 80 -7.13 -7.69 -4.68
CA LEU A 80 -5.79 -8.01 -4.19
C LEU A 80 -5.45 -7.18 -2.95
N ALA A 81 -5.74 -5.88 -2.97
CA ALA A 81 -5.49 -4.98 -1.84
C ALA A 81 -6.29 -5.41 -0.59
N THR A 82 -7.56 -5.75 -0.76
CA THR A 82 -8.41 -6.25 0.33
C THR A 82 -7.87 -7.57 0.87
N THR A 83 -7.50 -8.50 0.00
CA THR A 83 -6.99 -9.83 0.37
C THR A 83 -5.67 -9.71 1.10
N ALA A 84 -4.70 -8.94 0.58
CA ALA A 84 -3.41 -8.71 1.23
C ALA A 84 -3.57 -8.07 2.62
N ARG A 85 -4.49 -7.11 2.76
CA ARG A 85 -4.83 -6.51 4.06
C ARG A 85 -5.38 -7.56 5.04
N HIS A 86 -6.32 -8.39 4.62
CA HIS A 86 -6.90 -9.43 5.48
C HIS A 86 -5.85 -10.46 5.89
N GLU A 87 -4.99 -10.91 4.97
CA GLU A 87 -3.91 -11.84 5.30
C GLU A 87 -2.87 -11.21 6.24
N SER A 88 -2.52 -9.93 6.05
CA SER A 88 -1.64 -9.21 6.98
C SER A 88 -2.23 -9.18 8.39
N LEU A 89 -3.52 -8.88 8.53
CA LEU A 89 -4.21 -8.90 9.82
C LEU A 89 -4.29 -10.31 10.42
N ARG A 90 -4.43 -11.36 9.58
CA ARG A 90 -4.41 -12.75 10.02
C ARG A 90 -3.06 -13.12 10.63
N VAL A 91 -1.96 -12.76 9.96
CA VAL A 91 -0.59 -13.00 10.44
C VAL A 91 -0.36 -12.27 11.77
N LEU A 92 -0.75 -11.01 11.89
CA LEU A 92 -0.63 -10.26 13.14
C LEU A 92 -1.39 -10.92 14.31
N ARG A 93 -2.62 -11.39 14.08
CA ARG A 93 -3.41 -12.11 15.11
C ARG A 93 -2.73 -13.40 15.53
N ALA A 94 -2.23 -14.19 14.56
CA ALA A 94 -1.56 -15.45 14.84
C ALA A 94 -0.27 -15.24 15.66
N ALA A 95 0.43 -14.13 15.44
CA ALA A 95 1.61 -13.76 16.21
C ALA A 95 1.30 -13.14 17.59
N GLY A 96 0.04 -13.08 18.02
CA GLY A 96 -0.38 -12.45 19.28
C GLY A 96 -0.16 -10.93 19.33
N ARG A 97 0.13 -10.30 18.18
CA ARG A 97 0.34 -8.85 18.09
C ARG A 97 -1.00 -8.14 18.10
N GLN A 98 -1.07 -7.02 18.81
CA GLN A 98 -2.27 -6.18 18.82
C GLN A 98 -2.59 -5.70 17.41
N ILE A 99 -3.87 -5.85 17.00
CA ILE A 99 -4.35 -5.33 15.73
C ILE A 99 -4.57 -3.84 15.92
N PRO A 100 -3.92 -2.98 15.12
CA PRO A 100 -4.21 -1.56 15.17
C PRO A 100 -5.66 -1.32 14.75
N MET A 101 -6.51 -0.93 15.69
CA MET A 101 -7.89 -0.52 15.41
C MET A 101 -7.97 1.01 15.45
N GLY A 102 -8.31 1.62 14.32
CA GLY A 102 -8.54 3.07 14.24
C GLY A 102 -7.27 3.92 14.24
N ASP A 103 -7.35 5.08 14.90
CA ASP A 103 -6.24 6.05 15.01
C ASP A 103 -5.13 5.63 15.99
N ASP A 104 -5.40 4.60 16.84
CA ASP A 104 -4.46 4.04 17.81
C ASP A 104 -3.59 2.92 17.15
N MET A 105 -2.86 3.23 16.10
CA MET A 105 -1.78 2.32 15.68
C MET A 105 -0.64 2.41 16.72
N PRO A 106 -0.24 1.29 17.35
CA PRO A 106 0.87 1.32 18.31
C PRO A 106 2.13 1.87 17.63
N GLU A 107 2.89 2.64 18.41
CA GLU A 107 4.21 3.10 17.99
C GLU A 107 5.09 1.91 17.63
N PRO A 108 5.91 1.97 16.57
CA PRO A 108 6.67 0.82 16.13
C PRO A 108 7.74 0.43 17.15
N ASP A 109 7.73 -0.83 17.58
CA ASP A 109 8.89 -1.45 18.24
C ASP A 109 10.07 -1.67 17.27
N GLN A 110 9.83 -1.53 15.97
CA GLN A 110 10.88 -1.54 14.97
C GLN A 110 10.79 -0.26 14.13
N PRO A 111 11.91 0.45 13.93
CA PRO A 111 11.95 1.57 13.01
C PRO A 111 11.45 1.12 11.63
N ALA A 112 10.72 2.00 10.95
CA ALA A 112 10.40 1.81 9.54
C ALA A 112 11.68 1.36 8.82
N PRO A 113 11.59 0.47 7.78
CA PRO A 113 12.77 0.03 7.08
C PRO A 113 13.63 1.25 6.78
N ALA A 114 14.88 1.20 7.27
CA ALA A 114 15.82 2.29 7.07
C ALA A 114 15.82 2.62 5.58
N ILE A 115 15.44 3.83 5.23
CA ILE A 115 15.85 4.37 3.94
C ILE A 115 17.37 4.42 4.10
N ASP A 116 18.09 3.80 3.15
CA ASP A 116 19.54 3.88 3.12
C ASP A 116 19.92 5.33 3.34
N GLU A 117 20.67 5.61 4.41
CA GLU A 117 21.14 6.98 4.72
C GLU A 117 21.91 7.59 3.54
N GLU A 118 22.45 6.75 2.68
CA GLU A 118 23.08 7.10 1.41
C GLU A 118 22.12 7.75 0.39
N LEU A 119 20.81 7.52 0.51
CA LEU A 119 19.77 8.14 -0.33
C LEU A 119 19.40 9.56 0.11
N LEU A 120 19.74 9.95 1.34
CA LEU A 120 19.49 11.31 1.85
C LEU A 120 20.59 12.27 1.39
N ARG A 121 20.48 12.66 0.11
CA ARG A 121 21.52 13.42 -0.59
C ARG A 121 21.70 14.88 -0.12
N ASN A 122 20.78 15.39 0.70
CA ASN A 122 20.86 16.76 1.19
C ASN A 122 20.11 16.92 2.54
N GLU A 123 20.35 18.05 3.19
CA GLU A 123 19.74 18.42 4.48
C GLU A 123 18.20 18.46 4.43
N ARG A 124 17.63 18.89 3.29
CA ARG A 124 16.16 18.92 3.08
C ARG A 124 15.56 17.53 3.11
N ASP A 125 16.21 16.52 2.53
CA ASP A 125 15.70 15.15 2.52
C ASP A 125 15.70 14.58 3.94
N ARG A 126 16.73 14.87 4.74
CA ARG A 126 16.81 14.49 6.16
C ARG A 126 15.68 15.12 6.97
N MET A 127 15.45 16.43 6.80
CA MET A 127 14.37 17.15 7.49
C MET A 127 13.01 16.60 7.11
N LEU A 128 12.77 16.39 5.82
CA LEU A 128 11.50 15.79 5.35
C LEU A 128 11.29 14.38 5.92
N TRP A 129 12.36 13.57 5.97
CA TRP A 129 12.30 12.24 6.54
C TRP A 129 12.03 12.26 8.04
N GLN A 130 12.66 13.17 8.78
CA GLN A 130 12.37 13.37 10.20
C GLN A 130 10.92 13.79 10.43
N ALA A 131 10.41 14.73 9.66
CA ALA A 131 9.01 15.13 9.71
C ALA A 131 8.06 13.97 9.39
N PHE A 132 8.36 13.19 8.35
CA PHE A 132 7.58 12.01 7.96
C PHE A 132 7.57 10.95 9.06
N SER A 133 8.70 10.71 9.73
CA SER A 133 8.80 9.70 10.79
C SER A 133 7.99 10.05 12.04
N ARG A 134 7.69 11.34 12.26
CA ARG A 134 6.83 11.83 13.36
C ARG A 134 5.34 11.71 13.07
N LEU A 135 4.95 11.47 11.82
CA LEU A 135 3.54 11.27 11.48
C LEU A 135 2.98 10.00 12.12
N PRO A 136 1.68 9.97 12.45
CA PRO A 136 0.99 8.73 12.81
C PRO A 136 1.23 7.65 11.75
N ALA A 137 1.38 6.41 12.18
CA ALA A 137 1.70 5.30 11.30
C ALA A 137 0.70 5.12 10.15
N ARG A 138 -0.58 5.42 10.38
CA ARG A 138 -1.63 5.38 9.36
C ARG A 138 -1.39 6.43 8.26
N ASP A 139 -0.95 7.63 8.64
CA ASP A 139 -0.65 8.70 7.70
C ASP A 139 0.59 8.35 6.87
N GLN A 140 1.62 7.80 7.52
CA GLN A 140 2.81 7.28 6.83
C GLN A 140 2.44 6.20 5.82
N ALA A 141 1.58 5.23 6.21
CA ALA A 141 1.12 4.16 5.32
C ALA A 141 0.38 4.71 4.09
N LEU A 142 -0.51 5.67 4.29
CA LEU A 142 -1.23 6.32 3.19
C LEU A 142 -0.28 7.06 2.25
N LEU A 143 0.65 7.85 2.80
CA LEU A 143 1.60 8.61 1.98
C LEU A 143 2.54 7.68 1.19
N ARG A 144 3.01 6.56 1.78
CA ARG A 144 3.80 5.57 1.05
C ARG A 144 3.05 4.98 -0.15
N LEU A 145 1.76 4.68 -0.01
CA LEU A 145 0.94 4.19 -1.12
C LEU A 145 0.77 5.25 -2.21
N LEU A 146 0.62 6.51 -1.82
CA LEU A 146 0.45 7.62 -2.76
C LEU A 146 1.70 7.96 -3.57
N ILE A 147 2.90 7.64 -3.07
CA ILE A 147 4.18 7.88 -3.76
C ILE A 147 4.74 6.64 -4.45
N SER A 148 4.07 5.50 -4.33
CA SER A 148 4.54 4.27 -4.99
C SER A 148 4.43 4.36 -6.51
N ASP A 149 5.32 3.69 -7.21
CA ASP A 149 5.34 3.62 -8.68
C ASP A 149 5.15 2.15 -9.13
N PRO A 150 4.07 1.87 -9.88
CA PRO A 150 2.98 2.76 -10.25
C PRO A 150 2.09 3.16 -9.06
N MET A 151 1.55 4.40 -9.09
CA MET A 151 0.63 4.87 -8.04
C MET A 151 -0.68 4.06 -8.11
N PRO A 152 -1.12 3.44 -7.00
CA PRO A 152 -2.39 2.75 -6.94
C PRO A 152 -3.58 3.70 -7.14
N SER A 153 -4.67 3.17 -7.68
CA SER A 153 -5.94 3.89 -7.75
C SER A 153 -6.50 4.19 -6.35
N TYR A 154 -7.38 5.17 -6.24
CA TYR A 154 -8.03 5.47 -4.95
C TYR A 154 -8.91 4.32 -4.44
N GLU A 155 -9.43 3.47 -5.32
CA GLU A 155 -10.13 2.24 -4.93
C GLU A 155 -9.16 1.25 -4.27
N GLU A 156 -7.99 1.04 -4.85
CA GLU A 156 -6.94 0.17 -4.29
C GLU A 156 -6.41 0.72 -2.96
N ILE A 157 -6.17 2.03 -2.88
CA ILE A 157 -5.75 2.70 -1.63
C ILE A 157 -6.84 2.55 -0.56
N GLY A 158 -8.10 2.80 -0.90
CA GLY A 158 -9.22 2.64 0.01
C GLY A 158 -9.32 1.21 0.54
N ALA A 159 -9.18 0.21 -0.34
CA ALA A 159 -9.16 -1.21 0.01
C ALA A 159 -7.98 -1.56 0.93
N ALA A 160 -6.77 -1.11 0.59
CA ALA A 160 -5.55 -1.32 1.36
C ALA A 160 -5.64 -0.72 2.77
N MET A 161 -6.19 0.48 2.89
CA MET A 161 -6.30 1.24 4.14
C MET A 161 -7.57 0.91 4.94
N GLY A 162 -8.50 0.12 4.38
CA GLY A 162 -9.79 -0.19 4.99
C GLY A 162 -10.66 1.06 5.19
N MET A 163 -10.66 1.97 4.22
CA MET A 163 -11.45 3.20 4.25
C MET A 163 -12.29 3.37 2.98
N PRO A 164 -13.42 4.10 3.03
CA PRO A 164 -14.20 4.44 1.84
C PRO A 164 -13.35 5.22 0.82
N VAL A 165 -13.53 4.93 -0.46
CA VAL A 165 -12.80 5.60 -1.57
C VAL A 165 -12.93 7.12 -1.49
N GLY A 166 -14.13 7.63 -1.21
CA GLY A 166 -14.38 9.08 -1.06
C GLY A 166 -13.63 9.73 0.10
N SER A 167 -13.13 8.95 1.07
CA SER A 167 -12.34 9.46 2.20
C SER A 167 -10.84 9.58 1.89
N VAL A 168 -10.36 8.96 0.82
CA VAL A 168 -8.91 8.95 0.47
C VAL A 168 -8.42 10.37 0.20
N GLY A 169 -9.12 11.14 -0.64
CA GLY A 169 -8.75 12.52 -0.97
C GLY A 169 -8.68 13.45 0.25
N PRO A 170 -9.76 13.59 1.03
CA PRO A 170 -9.76 14.38 2.26
C PRO A 170 -8.70 13.93 3.28
N THR A 171 -8.46 12.62 3.43
CA THR A 171 -7.43 12.11 4.34
C THR A 171 -6.04 12.44 3.84
N ARG A 172 -5.77 12.28 2.52
CA ARG A 172 -4.52 12.73 1.89
C ARG A 172 -4.23 14.19 2.20
N ALA A 173 -5.21 15.07 2.03
CA ALA A 173 -5.04 16.51 2.28
C ALA A 173 -4.64 16.78 3.74
N ARG A 174 -5.29 16.11 4.70
CA ARG A 174 -4.96 16.22 6.13
C ARG A 174 -3.57 15.68 6.46
N CYS A 175 -3.17 14.55 5.85
CA CYS A 175 -1.83 13.97 6.05
C CYS A 175 -0.74 14.92 5.53
N LEU A 176 -0.93 15.51 4.35
CA LEU A 176 0.02 16.46 3.78
C LEU A 176 0.13 17.75 4.61
N GLU A 177 -0.99 18.24 5.13
CA GLU A 177 -0.99 19.41 6.02
C GLU A 177 -0.27 19.09 7.35
N ARG A 178 -0.46 17.89 7.90
CA ARG A 178 0.27 17.45 9.09
C ARG A 178 1.77 17.31 8.81
N LEU A 179 2.14 16.71 7.69
CA LEU A 179 3.54 16.60 7.27
C LEU A 179 4.21 17.95 7.15
N ARG A 180 3.50 18.95 6.58
CA ARG A 180 4.00 20.31 6.47
C ARG A 180 4.29 20.94 7.84
N ARG A 181 3.37 20.80 8.79
CA ARG A 181 3.57 21.31 10.15
C ARG A 181 4.76 20.64 10.85
N GLU A 182 4.90 19.33 10.71
CA GLU A 182 6.05 18.61 11.26
C GLU A 182 7.36 19.07 10.61
N ALA A 183 7.38 19.35 9.32
CA ALA A 183 8.56 19.87 8.63
C ALA A 183 8.95 21.27 9.15
N GLU A 184 7.98 22.17 9.39
CA GLU A 184 8.21 23.48 9.99
C GLU A 184 8.80 23.37 11.41
N VAL A 185 8.32 22.41 12.22
CA VAL A 185 8.87 22.14 13.56
C VAL A 185 10.31 21.62 13.50
N VAL A 186 10.62 20.73 12.55
CA VAL A 186 11.98 20.20 12.36
C VAL A 186 12.93 21.33 11.93
N GLU A 187 12.51 22.19 11.01
CA GLU A 187 13.31 23.32 10.53
C GLU A 187 13.65 24.29 11.68
N LEU A 188 12.66 24.63 12.52
CA LEU A 188 12.89 25.48 13.68
C LEU A 188 13.81 24.86 14.75
N ALA A 189 13.84 23.53 14.87
CA ALA A 189 14.69 22.83 15.82
C ALA A 189 16.15 22.69 15.36
N THR A 190 16.43 22.95 14.07
CA THR A 190 17.74 22.80 13.45
C THR A 190 18.47 24.15 13.30
N GLN A 191 17.78 25.28 13.55
CA GLN A 191 18.34 26.64 13.59
C GLN A 191 18.86 26.97 15.00
#